data_9c62410d85c2512ac8b92498ee604867
#
_entry.id   9c62410d85c2512ac8b92498ee604867
#
_cell.length_a   1.000
_cell.length_b   1.000
_cell.length_c   1.000
_cell.angle_alpha   90.00
_cell.angle_beta   90.00
_cell.angle_gamma   90.00
#
_symmetry.space_group_name_H-M   'P 1'
#
loop_
_entity.id
_entity.type
_entity.pdbx_description
1 polymer ?
#
loop_
_entity_poly.entity_id
_entity_poly.type
_entity_poly.pdbx_seq_one_letter_code
_entity_poly.pdbx_strand_id
1 'polypeptide(L)'
;MTYDNEAIVQNAYYTAEGNVLDVAGFVGSFAEDGVINLGHAGIEPKRVGQESYRGEHLGELVLRIAKLYPDIHRELHRVNVLGDMVAVELSIQGTFLGPLQTPSGTFEPTGAKVDGPCADFWYLRDGKIERFDCYIMLDTMRAQMGAT
;
A
#
# COMPACT_ATOMS: atom_id res chain seq x y z
N MET A 1 -5.90 -26.74 -9.25
CA MET A 1 -5.23 -26.41 -7.97
C MET A 1 -5.94 -25.23 -7.32
N THR A 2 -6.22 -25.34 -6.03
CA THR A 2 -6.85 -24.25 -5.27
C THR A 2 -5.77 -23.47 -4.51
N TYR A 3 -5.84 -22.14 -4.58
CA TYR A 3 -4.92 -21.27 -3.88
C TYR A 3 -5.60 -20.63 -2.67
N ASP A 4 -4.85 -20.42 -1.60
CA ASP A 4 -5.32 -19.68 -0.44
C ASP A 4 -5.06 -18.18 -0.66
N ASN A 5 -6.01 -17.52 -1.31
CA ASN A 5 -5.87 -16.10 -1.66
C ASN A 5 -5.78 -15.20 -0.43
N GLU A 6 -6.48 -15.55 0.66
CA GLU A 6 -6.37 -14.79 1.90
C GLU A 6 -4.94 -14.83 2.45
N ALA A 7 -4.34 -16.02 2.50
CA ALA A 7 -2.96 -16.17 2.99
C ALA A 7 -1.96 -15.45 2.09
N ILE A 8 -2.16 -15.48 0.77
CA ILE A 8 -1.28 -14.78 -0.17
C ILE A 8 -1.33 -13.26 0.10
N VAL A 9 -2.51 -12.69 0.28
CA VAL A 9 -2.68 -11.27 0.56
C VAL A 9 -2.10 -10.91 1.93
N GLN A 10 -2.37 -11.72 2.96
CA GLN A 10 -1.80 -11.49 4.29
C GLN A 10 -0.28 -11.52 4.25
N ASN A 11 0.31 -12.42 3.48
CA ASN A 11 1.76 -12.48 3.31
C ASN A 11 2.29 -11.24 2.58
N ALA A 12 1.58 -10.72 1.60
CA ALA A 12 1.97 -9.48 0.93
C ALA A 12 2.04 -8.31 1.91
N TYR A 13 1.06 -8.16 2.79
CA TYR A 13 1.12 -7.16 3.86
C TYR A 13 2.31 -7.39 4.78
N TYR A 14 2.54 -8.63 5.18
CA TYR A 14 3.64 -8.98 6.08
C TYR A 14 5.00 -8.58 5.50
N THR A 15 5.23 -8.88 4.23
CA THR A 15 6.51 -8.56 3.57
C THR A 15 6.77 -7.06 3.47
N ALA A 16 5.72 -6.24 3.50
CA ALA A 16 5.82 -4.78 3.40
C ALA A 16 5.83 -4.07 4.76
N GLU A 17 5.74 -4.82 5.87
CA GLU A 17 5.83 -4.24 7.22
C GLU A 17 7.22 -3.66 7.48
N GLY A 18 7.29 -2.55 8.21
CA GLY A 18 8.56 -1.85 8.44
C GLY A 18 9.63 -2.70 9.11
N ASN A 19 9.24 -3.58 10.03
CA ASN A 19 10.17 -4.45 10.75
C ASN A 19 10.56 -5.72 9.98
N VAL A 20 9.96 -5.95 8.83
CA VAL A 20 10.26 -7.08 7.93
C VAL A 20 10.94 -6.58 6.66
N LEU A 21 10.25 -5.72 5.94
CA LEU A 21 10.68 -5.06 4.69
C LEU A 21 11.37 -6.02 3.72
N ASP A 22 10.64 -7.08 3.36
CA ASP A 22 11.08 -8.04 2.35
C ASP A 22 10.52 -7.62 0.98
N VAL A 23 11.24 -6.71 0.33
CA VAL A 23 10.79 -6.13 -0.95
C VAL A 23 10.70 -7.21 -2.03
N ALA A 24 11.68 -8.10 -2.11
CA ALA A 24 11.67 -9.18 -3.10
C ALA A 24 10.48 -10.13 -2.90
N GLY A 25 10.16 -10.43 -1.64
CA GLY A 25 8.99 -11.25 -1.31
C GLY A 25 7.69 -10.56 -1.68
N PHE A 26 7.58 -9.26 -1.44
CA PHE A 26 6.41 -8.47 -1.83
C PHE A 26 6.22 -8.51 -3.34
N VAL A 27 7.25 -8.14 -4.11
CA VAL A 27 7.21 -8.13 -5.57
C VAL A 27 6.93 -9.52 -6.13
N GLY A 28 7.52 -10.55 -5.53
CA GLY A 28 7.32 -11.94 -5.93
C GLY A 28 5.89 -12.46 -5.74
N SER A 29 5.08 -11.78 -4.94
CA SER A 29 3.66 -12.12 -4.77
C SER A 29 2.82 -11.71 -5.98
N PHE A 30 3.32 -10.81 -6.81
CA PHE A 30 2.61 -10.27 -7.97
C PHE A 30 2.87 -11.11 -9.23
N ALA A 31 1.87 -11.15 -10.11
CA ALA A 31 2.06 -11.63 -11.47
C ALA A 31 3.05 -10.71 -12.20
N GLU A 32 3.69 -11.22 -13.26
CA GLU A 32 4.68 -10.46 -14.03
C GLU A 32 4.11 -9.13 -14.53
N ASP A 33 2.84 -9.12 -14.94
CA ASP A 33 2.13 -7.94 -15.42
C ASP A 33 1.31 -7.24 -14.31
N GLY A 34 1.58 -7.57 -13.04
CA GLY A 34 0.84 -7.04 -11.92
C GLY A 34 0.96 -5.54 -11.75
N VAL A 35 -0.09 -4.93 -11.21
CA VAL A 35 -0.17 -3.47 -11.03
C VAL A 35 -0.68 -3.10 -9.64
N ILE A 36 -0.11 -2.04 -9.08
CA ILE A 36 -0.66 -1.34 -7.91
C ILE A 36 -1.24 -0.03 -8.40
N ASN A 37 -2.51 0.21 -8.09
CA ASN A 37 -3.17 1.48 -8.36
C ASN A 37 -3.45 2.20 -7.04
N LEU A 38 -3.07 3.47 -6.98
CA LEU A 38 -3.44 4.34 -5.86
C LEU A 38 -4.60 5.22 -6.33
N GLY A 39 -5.72 5.13 -5.62
CA GLY A 39 -6.90 5.98 -5.82
C GLY A 39 -7.42 6.03 -7.25
N HIS A 40 -8.11 5.05 -7.75
CA HIS A 40 -8.74 5.05 -9.09
C HIS A 40 -7.79 5.29 -10.27
N ALA A 41 -6.49 5.01 -10.14
CA ALA A 41 -5.51 5.29 -11.20
C ALA A 41 -5.84 4.61 -12.53
N GLY A 42 -6.60 3.51 -12.49
CA GLY A 42 -7.05 2.81 -13.70
C GLY A 42 -8.28 3.42 -14.37
N ILE A 43 -8.84 4.52 -13.85
CA ILE A 43 -10.05 5.16 -14.35
C ILE A 43 -9.69 6.53 -14.93
N GLU A 44 -10.15 6.81 -16.14
CA GLU A 44 -9.90 8.09 -16.81
C GLU A 44 -11.07 9.05 -16.60
N PRO A 45 -10.83 10.38 -16.55
CA PRO A 45 -9.51 11.02 -16.52
C PRO A 45 -8.81 10.87 -15.16
N LYS A 46 -7.51 10.75 -15.19
CA LYS A 46 -6.70 10.70 -13.97
C LYS A 46 -6.76 12.02 -13.22
N ARG A 47 -6.75 11.95 -11.91
CA ARG A 47 -6.73 13.10 -11.00
C ARG A 47 -5.42 13.15 -10.25
N VAL A 48 -5.11 14.29 -9.64
CA VAL A 48 -3.93 14.42 -8.79
C VAL A 48 -3.98 13.37 -7.68
N GLY A 49 -2.88 12.68 -7.45
CA GLY A 49 -2.77 11.62 -6.44
C GLY A 49 -3.16 10.23 -6.93
N GLN A 50 -3.60 10.12 -8.18
CA GLN A 50 -3.89 8.81 -8.78
C GLN A 50 -2.66 8.31 -9.55
N GLU A 51 -2.09 7.21 -9.09
CA GLU A 51 -0.83 6.67 -9.63
C GLU A 51 -0.92 5.17 -9.84
N SER A 52 -0.21 4.66 -10.85
CA SER A 52 -0.08 3.24 -11.12
C SER A 52 1.39 2.84 -11.10
N TYR A 53 1.68 1.66 -10.54
CA TYR A 53 3.04 1.13 -10.38
C TYR A 53 3.09 -0.27 -10.96
N ARG A 54 4.11 -0.55 -11.79
CA ARG A 54 4.32 -1.85 -12.44
C ARG A 54 5.80 -2.21 -12.42
N GLY A 55 6.10 -3.50 -12.55
CA GLY A 55 7.48 -3.98 -12.69
C GLY A 55 8.36 -3.56 -11.51
N GLU A 56 9.49 -2.95 -11.81
CA GLU A 56 10.45 -2.49 -10.80
C GLU A 56 9.87 -1.41 -9.87
N HIS A 57 8.83 -0.67 -10.33
CA HIS A 57 8.22 0.38 -9.54
C HIS A 57 7.38 -0.15 -8.38
N LEU A 58 7.01 -1.44 -8.39
CA LEU A 58 6.33 -2.06 -7.24
C LEU A 58 7.21 -2.01 -5.99
N GLY A 59 8.48 -2.40 -6.14
CA GLY A 59 9.44 -2.38 -5.04
C GLY A 59 9.80 -0.96 -4.62
N GLU A 60 9.95 -0.06 -5.58
CA GLU A 60 10.24 1.36 -5.30
C GLU A 60 9.15 1.99 -4.43
N LEU A 61 7.88 1.67 -4.69
CA LEU A 61 6.76 2.17 -3.88
C LEU A 61 6.87 1.72 -2.42
N VAL A 62 7.13 0.43 -2.21
CA VAL A 62 7.27 -0.12 -0.86
C VAL A 62 8.42 0.56 -0.11
N LEU A 63 9.57 0.72 -0.77
CA LEU A 63 10.74 1.39 -0.18
C LEU A 63 10.47 2.85 0.14
N ARG A 64 9.78 3.56 -0.75
CA ARG A 64 9.45 4.98 -0.55
C ARG A 64 8.55 5.17 0.66
N ILE A 65 7.55 4.32 0.81
CA ILE A 65 6.64 4.38 1.96
C ILE A 65 7.38 4.05 3.26
N ALA A 66 8.27 3.07 3.23
CA ALA A 66 9.06 2.70 4.40
C ALA A 66 10.06 3.78 4.81
N LYS A 67 10.47 4.66 3.90
CA LYS A 67 11.31 5.82 4.26
C LYS A 67 10.51 6.86 5.04
N LEU A 68 9.24 7.05 4.70
CA LEU A 68 8.36 7.97 5.45
C LEU A 68 8.07 7.41 6.84
N TYR A 69 7.77 6.12 6.92
CA TYR A 69 7.36 5.43 8.14
C TYR A 69 8.20 4.15 8.30
N PRO A 70 9.41 4.24 8.87
CA PRO A 70 10.26 3.05 9.02
C PRO A 70 9.65 1.93 9.86
N ASP A 71 8.73 2.26 10.75
CA ASP A 71 7.98 1.33 11.58
C ASP A 71 6.58 1.03 11.05
N ILE A 72 6.34 1.22 9.76
CA ILE A 72 5.01 1.05 9.18
C ILE A 72 4.40 -0.30 9.52
N HIS A 73 3.15 -0.26 9.97
CA HIS A 73 2.33 -1.41 10.30
C HIS A 73 0.95 -1.25 9.70
N ARG A 74 0.44 -2.34 9.14
CA ARG A 74 -0.92 -2.36 8.59
C ARG A 74 -1.77 -3.27 9.46
N GLU A 75 -2.64 -2.66 10.25
CA GLU A 75 -3.57 -3.37 11.11
C GLU A 75 -4.80 -3.76 10.28
N LEU A 76 -4.96 -5.05 10.04
CA LEU A 76 -6.07 -5.56 9.23
C LEU A 76 -7.29 -5.75 10.13
N HIS A 77 -8.33 -4.96 9.92
CA HIS A 77 -9.55 -5.01 10.72
C HIS A 77 -10.54 -6.04 10.18
N ARG A 78 -10.63 -6.14 8.85
CA ARG A 78 -11.61 -7.00 8.20
C ARG A 78 -11.05 -7.50 6.87
N VAL A 79 -11.04 -8.82 6.69
CA VAL A 79 -10.58 -9.45 5.45
C VAL A 79 -11.74 -10.24 4.87
N ASN A 80 -12.15 -9.90 3.66
CA ASN A 80 -13.28 -10.54 2.97
C ASN A 80 -12.77 -11.16 1.68
N VAL A 81 -13.06 -12.44 1.48
CA VAL A 81 -12.64 -13.17 0.28
C VAL A 81 -13.88 -13.47 -0.56
N LEU A 82 -13.84 -13.08 -1.83
CA LEU A 82 -14.88 -13.39 -2.79
C LEU A 82 -14.22 -13.92 -4.06
N GLY A 83 -14.08 -15.24 -4.14
CA GLY A 83 -13.38 -15.88 -5.27
C GLY A 83 -11.93 -15.40 -5.37
N ASP A 84 -11.57 -14.80 -6.50
CA ASP A 84 -10.24 -14.28 -6.77
C ASP A 84 -10.05 -12.82 -6.33
N MET A 85 -10.97 -12.28 -5.54
CA MET A 85 -10.88 -10.94 -4.99
C MET A 85 -10.81 -11.00 -3.46
N VAL A 86 -9.89 -10.25 -2.87
CA VAL A 86 -9.77 -10.08 -1.42
C VAL A 86 -9.91 -8.60 -1.10
N ALA A 87 -10.94 -8.25 -0.33
CA ALA A 87 -11.19 -6.87 0.09
C ALA A 87 -10.81 -6.73 1.56
N VAL A 88 -10.01 -5.71 1.89
CA VAL A 88 -9.48 -5.52 3.24
C VAL A 88 -9.78 -4.10 3.72
N GLU A 89 -10.33 -4.01 4.93
CA GLU A 89 -10.41 -2.76 5.66
C GLU A 89 -9.29 -2.77 6.69
N LEU A 90 -8.48 -1.72 6.71
CA LEU A 90 -7.28 -1.67 7.54
C LEU A 90 -6.98 -0.27 8.02
N SER A 91 -6.03 -0.18 8.94
CA SER A 91 -5.38 1.07 9.32
C SER A 91 -3.92 0.99 8.97
N ILE A 92 -3.38 2.07 8.39
CA ILE A 92 -1.97 2.22 8.15
C ILE A 92 -1.39 3.06 9.29
N GLN A 93 -0.48 2.47 10.04
CA GLN A 93 0.08 3.06 11.25
C GLN A 93 1.59 3.20 11.10
N GLY A 94 2.15 4.22 11.73
CA GLY A 94 3.59 4.42 11.72
C GLY A 94 3.97 5.74 12.35
N THR A 95 5.27 6.04 12.33
CA THR A 95 5.84 7.28 12.82
C THR A 95 6.45 8.03 11.65
N PHE A 96 6.07 9.31 11.49
CA PHE A 96 6.58 10.15 10.42
C PHE A 96 8.04 10.54 10.72
N LEU A 97 8.99 9.80 10.14
CA LEU A 97 10.43 9.96 10.39
C LEU A 97 11.24 10.28 9.13
N GLY A 98 10.67 10.15 7.94
CA GLY A 98 11.33 10.51 6.69
C GLY A 98 10.68 11.74 6.06
N PRO A 99 11.42 12.56 5.28
CA PRO A 99 10.85 13.75 4.67
C PRO A 99 9.79 13.39 3.62
N LEU A 100 8.71 14.18 3.59
CA LEU A 100 7.64 14.03 2.61
C LEU A 100 7.83 15.03 1.47
N GLN A 101 8.05 14.52 0.26
CA GLN A 101 8.15 15.35 -0.94
C GLN A 101 6.76 15.61 -1.50
N THR A 102 6.43 16.87 -1.75
CA THR A 102 5.18 17.28 -2.39
C THR A 102 5.45 18.30 -3.49
N PRO A 103 4.49 18.53 -4.40
CA PRO A 103 4.65 19.59 -5.41
C PRO A 103 4.89 20.98 -4.83
N SER A 104 4.43 21.26 -3.61
CA SER A 104 4.61 22.53 -2.94
C SER A 104 5.88 22.59 -2.08
N GLY A 105 6.67 21.52 -2.05
CA GLY A 105 7.95 21.49 -1.31
C GLY A 105 8.11 20.25 -0.43
N THR A 106 9.10 20.28 0.42
CA THR A 106 9.45 19.20 1.34
C THR A 106 8.94 19.51 2.74
N PHE A 107 8.20 18.55 3.33
CA PHE A 107 7.85 18.60 4.75
C PHE A 107 8.82 17.75 5.54
N GLU A 108 9.50 18.37 6.49
CA GLU A 108 10.43 17.66 7.36
C GLU A 108 9.69 16.77 8.36
N PRO A 109 10.28 15.63 8.75
CA PRO A 109 9.62 14.72 9.67
C PRO A 109 9.41 15.37 11.04
N THR A 110 8.24 15.11 11.62
CA THR A 110 7.82 15.68 12.91
C THR A 110 7.87 14.66 14.05
N GLY A 111 8.05 13.37 13.75
CA GLY A 111 7.92 12.31 14.73
C GLY A 111 6.48 11.99 15.10
N ALA A 112 5.51 12.56 14.38
CA ALA A 112 4.10 12.34 14.67
C ALA A 112 3.70 10.89 14.38
N LYS A 113 2.82 10.36 15.20
CA LYS A 113 2.19 9.05 14.96
C LYS A 113 1.06 9.22 13.97
N VAL A 114 1.01 8.33 12.95
CA VAL A 114 -0.09 8.30 12.00
C VAL A 114 -0.91 7.03 12.17
N ASP A 115 -2.21 7.15 11.90
CA ASP A 115 -3.16 6.05 11.96
C ASP A 115 -4.27 6.37 10.95
N GLY A 116 -4.05 5.95 9.70
CA GLY A 116 -4.91 6.32 8.58
C GLY A 116 -5.82 5.18 8.14
N PRO A 117 -7.14 5.43 8.03
CA PRO A 117 -8.05 4.45 7.45
C PRO A 117 -7.71 4.17 5.99
N CYS A 118 -7.86 2.89 5.60
CA CYS A 118 -7.57 2.45 4.24
C CYS A 118 -8.50 1.30 3.85
N ALA A 119 -8.84 1.22 2.59
CA ALA A 119 -9.52 0.07 2.01
C ALA A 119 -8.72 -0.40 0.80
N ASP A 120 -8.44 -1.68 0.75
CA ASP A 120 -7.64 -2.29 -0.30
C ASP A 120 -8.42 -3.39 -1.00
N PHE A 121 -8.29 -3.46 -2.32
CA PHE A 121 -8.89 -4.50 -3.14
C PHE A 121 -7.79 -5.21 -3.90
N TRP A 122 -7.64 -6.52 -3.65
CA TRP A 122 -6.63 -7.37 -4.25
C TRP A 122 -7.31 -8.32 -5.23
N TYR A 123 -6.83 -8.36 -6.46
CA TYR A 123 -7.35 -9.27 -7.50
C TYR A 123 -6.24 -10.25 -7.86
N LEU A 124 -6.54 -11.54 -7.76
CA LEU A 124 -5.56 -12.59 -7.99
C LEU A 124 -5.93 -13.43 -9.22
N ARG A 125 -4.91 -14.04 -9.80
CA ARG A 125 -5.05 -15.02 -10.87
C ARG A 125 -4.02 -16.11 -10.64
N ASP A 126 -4.49 -17.35 -10.50
CA ASP A 126 -3.63 -18.51 -10.30
C ASP A 126 -2.59 -18.32 -9.17
N GLY A 127 -3.07 -17.77 -8.03
CA GLY A 127 -2.24 -17.59 -6.85
C GLY A 127 -1.25 -16.42 -6.92
N LYS A 128 -1.36 -15.55 -7.91
CA LYS A 128 -0.54 -14.34 -8.04
C LYS A 128 -1.42 -13.11 -8.06
N ILE A 129 -0.92 -12.02 -7.48
CA ILE A 129 -1.64 -10.74 -7.47
C ILE A 129 -1.48 -10.09 -8.84
N GLU A 130 -2.60 -9.88 -9.54
CA GLU A 130 -2.58 -9.20 -10.82
C GLU A 130 -2.94 -7.71 -10.72
N ARG A 131 -3.69 -7.33 -9.68
CA ARG A 131 -4.05 -5.93 -9.44
C ARG A 131 -4.30 -5.70 -7.95
N PHE A 132 -3.76 -4.60 -7.46
CA PHE A 132 -3.98 -4.13 -6.10
C PHE A 132 -4.42 -2.68 -6.18
N ASP A 133 -5.67 -2.41 -5.78
CA ASP A 133 -6.23 -1.06 -5.72
C ASP A 133 -6.27 -0.59 -4.27
N CYS A 134 -5.54 0.49 -3.98
CA CYS A 134 -5.39 1.03 -2.63
C CYS A 134 -6.12 2.37 -2.51
N TYR A 135 -7.04 2.45 -1.55
CA TYR A 135 -7.81 3.66 -1.26
C TYR A 135 -7.51 4.15 0.15
N ILE A 136 -6.37 4.82 0.27
CA ILE A 136 -5.92 5.36 1.55
C ILE A 136 -6.46 6.78 1.73
N MET A 137 -6.86 7.11 2.96
CA MET A 137 -7.28 8.47 3.31
C MET A 137 -6.06 9.35 3.58
N LEU A 138 -5.42 9.81 2.50
CA LEU A 138 -4.19 10.59 2.57
C LEU A 138 -4.33 11.90 3.31
N ASP A 139 -5.46 12.59 3.16
CA ASP A 139 -5.69 13.87 3.82
C ASP A 139 -5.71 13.71 5.35
N THR A 140 -6.31 12.60 5.84
CA THR A 140 -6.30 12.28 7.26
C THR A 140 -4.88 12.05 7.74
N MET A 141 -4.09 11.27 7.00
CA MET A 141 -2.70 11.00 7.39
C MET A 141 -1.86 12.27 7.36
N ARG A 142 -2.00 13.11 6.33
CA ARG A 142 -1.27 14.37 6.23
C ARG A 142 -1.60 15.32 7.39
N ALA A 143 -2.86 15.38 7.79
CA ALA A 143 -3.26 16.17 8.95
C ALA A 143 -2.56 15.67 10.22
N GLN A 144 -2.50 14.35 10.41
CA GLN A 144 -1.80 13.75 11.55
C GLN A 144 -0.30 14.01 11.53
N MET A 145 0.30 14.07 10.35
CA MET A 145 1.73 14.38 10.16
C MET A 145 2.04 15.85 10.42
N GLY A 146 1.04 16.73 10.40
CA GLY A 146 1.23 18.16 10.43
C GLY A 146 1.64 18.75 9.08
N ALA A 147 1.37 18.03 7.98
CA ALA A 147 1.80 18.39 6.62
C ALA A 147 0.63 18.89 5.76
N THR A 148 -0.29 19.63 6.35
CA THR A 148 -1.44 20.21 5.65
C THR A 148 -1.18 21.62 5.14
#